data_0233fc20c9f0c1739492b65b2988031e
#
_entry.id   0233fc20c9f0c1739492b65b2988031e
#
_cell.length_a   1.000
_cell.length_b   1.000
_cell.length_c   1.000
_cell.angle_alpha   90.00
_cell.angle_beta   90.00
_cell.angle_gamma   90.00
#
_symmetry.space_group_name_H-M   'P 1'
#
loop_
_entity.id
_entity.type
_entity.pdbx_description
1 polymer ?
#
loop_
_entity_poly.entity_id
_entity_poly.type
_entity_poly.pdbx_seq_one_letter_code
_entity_poly.pdbx_strand_id
1 'polypeptide(L)'
;MAELFGFSITRVKKPIDPKQAFTQPQADDGTQTIAAGGYYGQYLDMEGQSKTEQDLIRRYREIALHPECDMAIEDIINESIVANEMKDAIRLNLEALPFGKDVRRKIEDEFKEVLRLMNFHTKGHDIFRRWYVDGRLYFHKVIDPESTRTGITELRYIDPRKIKKIREIRKRRPDGPVPYGLNIIDDVKEYFLFNEKGVTNTTSGGIKIAVDAIAFCPSGLIDQNKNMVLSYLHKAIKPVNQLRMIEDASVIYRIARAPERRIFKIDVGNLPKVKAEQYLRDVMARYRNKLVYDANTGEVRDDRNYMSMLEDFWLPSREGGRGTDITTLEGGQNLGEMGDIEYFRSKLYRSLNVPASRMEASSGFNLGRSTEITRDELKFTKFVQRLRKKFTEIFSDILRTQLVLKAVITDEDWLVIRDVLQYDFLQDGHFAELKDSEMLLERLRLADSMRDYVGKYFSVEYVRRKILRQSEREIEDINNQIRKEVKTGVIADPMQQYQSSKDTIEGE
;
A
#
# COMPACT_ATOMS: atom_id res chain seq x y z
N MET A 1 22.16 36.03 -21.39
CA MET A 1 21.69 36.32 -20.04
C MET A 1 21.84 37.81 -19.85
N ALA A 2 20.75 38.50 -19.60
CA ALA A 2 20.78 39.93 -19.31
C ALA A 2 20.54 40.07 -17.80
N GLU A 3 21.46 40.58 -17.07
CA GLU A 3 21.34 40.95 -15.66
C GLU A 3 20.89 42.39 -15.56
N LEU A 4 19.76 42.66 -14.94
CA LEU A 4 19.29 43.99 -14.65
C LEU A 4 19.03 44.08 -13.14
N PHE A 5 19.73 44.99 -12.47
CA PHE A 5 19.61 45.23 -11.01
C PHE A 5 19.83 44.00 -10.11
N GLY A 6 20.72 43.07 -10.49
CA GLY A 6 21.01 41.86 -9.69
C GLY A 6 20.01 40.73 -9.85
N PHE A 7 19.09 40.83 -10.80
CA PHE A 7 18.17 39.78 -11.17
C PHE A 7 18.57 39.17 -12.52
N SER A 8 18.80 37.85 -12.55
CA SER A 8 19.02 37.14 -13.80
C SER A 8 17.67 36.88 -14.48
N ILE A 9 17.39 37.56 -15.57
CA ILE A 9 16.19 37.29 -16.37
C ILE A 9 16.46 36.06 -17.23
N THR A 10 16.08 34.92 -16.71
CA THR A 10 16.05 33.68 -17.48
C THR A 10 14.71 33.60 -18.21
N ARG A 11 14.78 33.63 -19.54
CA ARG A 11 13.59 33.45 -20.36
C ARG A 11 13.09 32.01 -20.15
N VAL A 12 12.06 31.83 -19.30
CA VAL A 12 11.39 30.54 -19.14
C VAL A 12 10.89 30.13 -20.53
N LYS A 13 11.36 28.99 -21.04
CA LYS A 13 10.83 28.42 -22.26
C LYS A 13 9.34 28.21 -22.01
N LYS A 14 8.48 28.92 -22.73
CA LYS A 14 7.05 28.65 -22.71
C LYS A 14 6.86 27.16 -22.96
N PRO A 15 6.03 26.46 -22.16
CA PRO A 15 5.70 25.06 -22.45
C PRO A 15 5.26 24.99 -23.91
N ILE A 16 5.76 24.00 -24.65
CA ILE A 16 5.42 23.74 -26.04
C ILE A 16 3.90 23.68 -26.12
N ASP A 17 3.31 24.53 -26.91
CA ASP A 17 1.86 24.60 -27.08
C ASP A 17 1.35 23.22 -27.56
N PRO A 18 0.54 22.50 -26.75
CA PRO A 18 0.07 21.15 -27.06
C PRO A 18 -0.75 21.11 -28.38
N LYS A 19 -1.16 22.28 -28.91
CA LYS A 19 -1.87 22.41 -30.17
C LYS A 19 -1.10 21.94 -31.37
N GLN A 20 0.23 21.78 -31.27
CA GLN A 20 1.07 21.34 -32.41
C GLN A 20 1.53 19.87 -32.30
N ALA A 21 1.12 19.14 -31.26
CA ALA A 21 1.50 17.76 -31.07
C ALA A 21 0.52 16.81 -31.79
N PHE A 22 1.04 15.86 -32.57
CA PHE A 22 0.24 14.76 -33.12
C PHE A 22 0.06 13.58 -32.11
N THR A 23 0.88 13.54 -31.07
CA THR A 23 0.80 12.57 -29.99
C THR A 23 -0.01 13.11 -28.83
N GLN A 24 -0.83 12.25 -28.21
CA GLN A 24 -1.58 12.61 -27.01
C GLN A 24 -0.62 12.82 -25.83
N PRO A 25 -0.88 13.80 -24.94
CA PRO A 25 -0.14 13.89 -23.68
C PRO A 25 -0.25 12.57 -22.93
N GLN A 26 0.86 12.03 -22.44
CA GLN A 26 0.85 10.80 -21.66
C GLN A 26 0.10 11.06 -20.37
N ALA A 27 -0.89 10.23 -20.07
CA ALA A 27 -1.63 10.24 -18.82
C ALA A 27 -1.08 9.12 -17.93
N ASP A 28 -0.31 9.49 -16.92
CA ASP A 28 0.20 8.54 -15.91
C ASP A 28 -0.67 8.54 -14.63
N ASP A 29 -1.80 9.25 -14.66
CA ASP A 29 -2.74 9.43 -13.57
C ASP A 29 -4.08 8.68 -13.76
N GLY A 30 -4.17 7.80 -14.78
CA GLY A 30 -5.39 7.07 -15.11
C GLY A 30 -6.52 7.95 -15.64
N THR A 31 -6.19 9.16 -16.11
CA THR A 31 -7.16 10.07 -16.75
C THR A 31 -7.76 9.41 -17.97
N GLN A 32 -9.08 9.28 -18.01
CA GLN A 32 -9.76 8.73 -19.16
C GLN A 32 -9.78 9.75 -20.29
N THR A 33 -9.17 9.38 -21.42
CA THR A 33 -9.18 10.19 -22.62
C THR A 33 -10.43 9.91 -23.45
N ILE A 34 -11.21 10.93 -23.75
CA ILE A 34 -12.42 10.84 -24.56
C ILE A 34 -12.21 11.71 -25.81
N ALA A 35 -12.57 11.17 -26.99
CA ALA A 35 -12.81 12.01 -28.14
C ALA A 35 -14.10 12.82 -27.91
N ALA A 36 -14.15 14.08 -28.32
CA ALA A 36 -15.32 14.92 -28.13
C ALA A 36 -16.59 14.20 -28.64
N GLY A 37 -17.49 13.81 -27.73
CA GLY A 37 -18.71 13.04 -28.00
C GLY A 37 -18.63 11.52 -27.83
N GLY A 38 -17.54 10.95 -27.28
CA GLY A 38 -17.33 9.51 -27.15
C GLY A 38 -17.73 8.90 -25.80
N TYR A 39 -17.93 7.58 -25.80
CA TYR A 39 -18.27 6.77 -24.61
C TYR A 39 -17.07 6.51 -23.72
N TYR A 40 -17.33 6.31 -22.42
CA TYR A 40 -16.33 5.95 -21.40
C TYR A 40 -15.84 4.50 -21.57
N GLY A 41 -14.53 4.29 -21.51
CA GLY A 41 -13.94 2.96 -21.70
C GLY A 41 -14.28 1.96 -20.61
N GLN A 42 -14.37 0.70 -21.01
CA GLN A 42 -14.53 -0.45 -20.12
C GLN A 42 -13.19 -1.16 -19.97
N TYR A 43 -12.94 -1.69 -18.77
CA TYR A 43 -11.82 -2.57 -18.48
C TYR A 43 -12.23 -4.03 -18.71
N LEU A 44 -11.40 -4.76 -19.44
CA LEU A 44 -11.52 -6.21 -19.57
C LEU A 44 -10.55 -6.85 -18.56
N ASP A 45 -11.08 -7.57 -17.58
CA ASP A 45 -10.27 -8.35 -16.67
C ASP A 45 -9.64 -9.55 -17.41
N MET A 46 -8.60 -10.17 -16.85
CA MET A 46 -7.97 -11.37 -17.42
C MET A 46 -8.97 -12.53 -17.64
N GLU A 47 -10.15 -12.46 -17.03
CA GLU A 47 -11.26 -13.41 -17.19
C GLU A 47 -12.28 -12.99 -18.28
N GLY A 48 -11.99 -11.94 -19.07
CA GLY A 48 -12.85 -11.50 -20.19
C GLY A 48 -14.12 -10.76 -19.80
N GLN A 49 -14.31 -10.42 -18.53
CA GLN A 49 -15.47 -9.63 -18.07
C GLN A 49 -15.16 -8.14 -18.08
N SER A 50 -16.05 -7.35 -18.69
CA SER A 50 -15.97 -5.89 -18.63
C SER A 50 -16.39 -5.39 -17.25
N LYS A 51 -15.46 -4.85 -16.47
CA LYS A 51 -15.74 -4.27 -15.16
C LYS A 51 -15.68 -2.76 -15.22
N THR A 52 -16.59 -2.11 -14.52
CA THR A 52 -16.52 -0.66 -14.34
C THR A 52 -15.51 -0.32 -13.24
N GLU A 53 -14.99 0.90 -13.25
CA GLU A 53 -14.09 1.40 -12.21
C GLU A 53 -14.73 1.34 -10.81
N GLN A 54 -16.05 1.55 -10.73
CA GLN A 54 -16.82 1.43 -9.49
C GLN A 54 -16.89 0.01 -8.97
N ASP A 55 -17.07 -0.97 -9.86
CA ASP A 55 -17.11 -2.39 -9.48
C ASP A 55 -15.76 -2.85 -8.93
N LEU A 56 -14.66 -2.35 -9.52
CA LEU A 56 -13.32 -2.62 -9.01
C LEU A 56 -13.10 -2.03 -7.61
N ILE A 57 -13.50 -0.77 -7.38
CA ILE A 57 -13.39 -0.13 -6.06
C ILE A 57 -14.22 -0.90 -5.02
N ARG A 58 -15.45 -1.31 -5.36
CA ARG A 58 -16.27 -2.13 -4.47
C ARG A 58 -15.56 -3.42 -4.11
N ARG A 59 -15.02 -4.12 -5.09
CA ARG A 59 -14.29 -5.38 -4.90
C ARG A 59 -13.03 -5.20 -4.06
N TYR A 60 -12.28 -4.10 -4.22
CA TYR A 60 -11.13 -3.81 -3.37
C TYR A 60 -11.53 -3.62 -1.92
N ARG A 61 -12.64 -2.91 -1.67
CA ARG A 61 -13.17 -2.71 -0.31
C ARG A 61 -13.66 -4.03 0.31
N GLU A 62 -14.27 -4.91 -0.47
CA GLU A 62 -14.66 -6.26 -0.03
C GLU A 62 -13.45 -7.11 0.35
N ILE A 63 -12.40 -7.09 -0.46
CA ILE A 63 -11.16 -7.82 -0.20
C ILE A 63 -10.43 -7.28 1.03
N ALA A 64 -10.46 -5.96 1.24
CA ALA A 64 -9.83 -5.32 2.39
C ALA A 64 -10.49 -5.71 3.73
N LEU A 65 -11.70 -6.29 3.71
CA LEU A 65 -12.37 -6.82 4.91
C LEU A 65 -11.98 -8.27 5.22
N HIS A 66 -11.25 -8.94 4.32
CA HIS A 66 -10.79 -10.30 4.56
C HIS A 66 -9.71 -10.28 5.66
N PRO A 67 -9.76 -11.13 6.70
CA PRO A 67 -8.90 -11.03 7.86
C PRO A 67 -7.40 -10.95 7.54
N GLU A 68 -6.90 -11.82 6.66
CA GLU A 68 -5.49 -11.85 6.28
C GLU A 68 -5.08 -10.61 5.46
N CYS A 69 -6.01 -10.07 4.67
CA CYS A 69 -5.78 -8.83 3.95
C CYS A 69 -5.79 -7.62 4.87
N ASP A 70 -6.75 -7.59 5.80
CA ASP A 70 -6.89 -6.50 6.76
C ASP A 70 -5.64 -6.39 7.63
N MET A 71 -5.18 -7.51 8.18
CA MET A 71 -3.94 -7.58 8.98
C MET A 71 -2.72 -7.10 8.19
N ALA A 72 -2.59 -7.53 6.93
CA ALA A 72 -1.48 -7.09 6.07
C ALA A 72 -1.58 -5.60 5.71
N ILE A 73 -2.78 -5.07 5.51
CA ILE A 73 -3.02 -3.65 5.27
C ILE A 73 -2.67 -2.83 6.51
N GLU A 74 -3.10 -3.26 7.68
CA GLU A 74 -2.78 -2.59 8.96
C GLU A 74 -1.27 -2.53 9.19
N ASP A 75 -0.53 -3.62 8.94
CA ASP A 75 0.93 -3.62 9.06
C ASP A 75 1.60 -2.60 8.12
N ILE A 76 1.13 -2.52 6.86
CA ILE A 76 1.62 -1.52 5.90
C ILE A 76 1.32 -0.10 6.35
N ILE A 77 0.12 0.16 6.89
CA ILE A 77 -0.31 1.48 7.30
C ILE A 77 0.45 1.92 8.55
N ASN A 78 0.56 1.05 9.54
CA ASN A 78 1.30 1.30 10.77
C ASN A 78 2.75 1.66 10.48
N GLU A 79 3.40 0.95 9.55
CA GLU A 79 4.74 1.29 9.11
C GLU A 79 4.77 2.59 8.30
N SER A 80 3.71 2.90 7.53
CA SER A 80 3.68 4.09 6.65
C SER A 80 3.42 5.38 7.43
N ILE A 81 2.49 5.37 8.37
CA ILE A 81 2.06 6.52 9.17
C ILE A 81 2.22 6.17 10.64
N VAL A 82 3.30 6.62 11.22
CA VAL A 82 3.54 6.43 12.66
C VAL A 82 2.79 7.49 13.44
N ALA A 83 1.88 7.07 14.30
CA ALA A 83 1.17 7.96 15.21
C ALA A 83 2.06 8.23 16.44
N ASN A 84 2.31 9.50 16.74
CA ASN A 84 2.98 9.93 17.96
C ASN A 84 2.23 11.12 18.55
N GLU A 85 1.95 11.07 19.84
CA GLU A 85 1.22 12.15 20.52
C GLU A 85 1.98 13.48 20.58
N MET A 86 3.32 13.43 20.54
CA MET A 86 4.17 14.61 20.73
C MET A 86 4.74 15.17 19.43
N LYS A 87 4.70 14.44 18.32
CA LYS A 87 5.34 14.85 17.06
C LYS A 87 4.39 14.69 15.88
N ASP A 88 4.44 15.64 14.96
CA ASP A 88 3.72 15.53 13.70
C ASP A 88 4.20 14.31 12.93
N ALA A 89 3.28 13.52 12.39
CA ALA A 89 3.59 12.31 11.61
C ALA A 89 4.40 12.62 10.34
N ILE A 90 4.29 13.87 9.82
CA ILE A 90 4.99 14.32 8.62
C ILE A 90 5.51 15.73 8.84
N ARG A 91 6.76 15.97 8.44
CA ARG A 91 7.40 17.28 8.46
C ARG A 91 7.97 17.62 7.09
N LEU A 92 8.08 18.92 6.81
CA LEU A 92 8.79 19.40 5.63
C LEU A 92 10.28 19.60 5.93
N ASN A 93 11.11 19.05 5.05
CA ASN A 93 12.53 19.41 5.01
C ASN A 93 12.73 20.52 3.97
N LEU A 94 13.08 21.70 4.47
CA LEU A 94 13.21 22.93 3.67
C LEU A 94 14.67 23.39 3.55
N GLU A 95 15.65 22.57 3.98
CA GLU A 95 17.06 22.97 4.01
C GLU A 95 17.62 23.27 2.63
N ALA A 96 17.23 22.49 1.63
CA ALA A 96 17.69 22.62 0.26
C ALA A 96 16.99 23.73 -0.55
N LEU A 97 15.98 24.42 0.02
CA LEU A 97 15.25 25.47 -0.70
C LEU A 97 16.08 26.75 -0.83
N PRO A 98 16.10 27.39 -2.02
CA PRO A 98 16.87 28.63 -2.28
C PRO A 98 16.19 29.90 -1.76
N PHE A 99 15.33 29.81 -0.73
CA PHE A 99 14.59 30.93 -0.16
C PHE A 99 15.11 31.37 1.21
N GLY A 100 14.86 32.63 1.58
CA GLY A 100 15.18 33.17 2.88
C GLY A 100 14.47 32.44 4.03
N LYS A 101 15.01 32.57 5.25
CA LYS A 101 14.46 31.89 6.44
C LYS A 101 12.99 32.23 6.71
N ASP A 102 12.57 33.48 6.45
CA ASP A 102 11.20 33.92 6.70
C ASP A 102 10.20 33.25 5.75
N VAL A 103 10.56 33.07 4.48
CA VAL A 103 9.70 32.39 3.50
C VAL A 103 9.61 30.90 3.83
N ARG A 104 10.74 30.27 4.21
CA ARG A 104 10.72 28.85 4.62
C ARG A 104 9.81 28.63 5.82
N ARG A 105 9.89 29.51 6.83
CA ARG A 105 9.03 29.46 8.01
C ARG A 105 7.54 29.56 7.63
N LYS A 106 7.19 30.51 6.76
CA LYS A 106 5.81 30.65 6.25
C LYS A 106 5.33 29.37 5.53
N ILE A 107 6.20 28.77 4.71
CA ILE A 107 5.87 27.49 4.02
C ILE A 107 5.61 26.38 5.04
N GLU A 108 6.43 26.31 6.09
CA GLU A 108 6.26 25.31 7.15
C GLU A 108 4.96 25.54 7.93
N ASP A 109 4.65 26.78 8.29
CA ASP A 109 3.42 27.14 9.01
C ASP A 109 2.17 26.84 8.16
N GLU A 110 2.21 27.13 6.85
CA GLU A 110 1.12 26.77 5.94
C GLU A 110 0.98 25.27 5.74
N PHE A 111 2.05 24.52 5.78
CA PHE A 111 1.98 23.05 5.74
C PHE A 111 1.32 22.48 7.01
N LYS A 112 1.64 23.01 8.19
CA LYS A 112 0.95 22.66 9.43
C LYS A 112 -0.55 22.94 9.35
N GLU A 113 -0.92 24.07 8.72
CA GLU A 113 -2.32 24.40 8.49
C GLU A 113 -2.99 23.38 7.53
N VAL A 114 -2.31 22.95 6.47
CA VAL A 114 -2.80 21.89 5.56
C VAL A 114 -3.04 20.58 6.33
N LEU A 115 -2.11 20.17 7.18
CA LEU A 115 -2.27 18.97 8.02
C LEU A 115 -3.46 19.14 9.00
N ARG A 116 -3.67 20.33 9.55
CA ARG A 116 -4.81 20.66 10.42
C ARG A 116 -6.14 20.58 9.66
N LEU A 117 -6.22 21.16 8.46
CA LEU A 117 -7.41 21.10 7.60
C LEU A 117 -7.78 19.66 7.20
N MET A 118 -6.80 18.79 7.01
CA MET A 118 -7.02 17.37 6.77
C MET A 118 -7.35 16.59 8.06
N ASN A 119 -7.20 17.21 9.22
CA ASN A 119 -7.20 16.53 10.52
C ASN A 119 -6.28 15.30 10.52
N PHE A 120 -5.09 15.49 9.95
CA PHE A 120 -4.19 14.39 9.65
C PHE A 120 -3.64 13.71 10.91
N HIS A 121 -3.50 14.45 11.99
CA HIS A 121 -3.07 13.91 13.28
C HIS A 121 -3.98 12.77 13.77
N THR A 122 -5.31 12.93 13.63
CA THR A 122 -6.29 11.94 14.09
C THR A 122 -6.69 10.97 12.97
N LYS A 123 -6.82 11.47 11.73
CA LYS A 123 -7.36 10.71 10.60
C LYS A 123 -6.31 10.24 9.59
N GLY A 124 -5.03 10.50 9.86
CA GLY A 124 -3.95 10.18 8.91
C GLY A 124 -3.92 8.71 8.51
N HIS A 125 -4.10 7.82 9.47
CA HIS A 125 -4.23 6.39 9.29
C HIS A 125 -5.39 6.02 8.34
N ASP A 126 -6.59 6.55 8.63
CA ASP A 126 -7.79 6.29 7.82
C ASP A 126 -7.66 6.84 6.39
N ILE A 127 -7.06 8.03 6.25
CA ILE A 127 -6.85 8.67 4.96
C ILE A 127 -5.88 7.83 4.11
N PHE A 128 -4.78 7.37 4.70
CA PHE A 128 -3.81 6.53 4.03
C PHE A 128 -4.42 5.15 3.68
N ARG A 129 -5.21 4.55 4.58
CA ARG A 129 -5.94 3.30 4.34
C ARG A 129 -6.87 3.44 3.14
N ARG A 130 -7.68 4.50 3.08
CA ARG A 130 -8.58 4.75 1.94
C ARG A 130 -7.81 4.88 0.64
N TRP A 131 -6.71 5.62 0.64
CA TRP A 131 -5.85 5.75 -0.53
C TRP A 131 -5.25 4.41 -0.97
N TYR A 132 -4.77 3.60 -0.04
CA TYR A 132 -4.18 2.29 -0.31
C TYR A 132 -5.20 1.32 -0.89
N VAL A 133 -6.39 1.24 -0.26
CA VAL A 133 -7.48 0.32 -0.65
C VAL A 133 -8.12 0.74 -1.96
N ASP A 134 -8.50 2.01 -2.11
CA ASP A 134 -9.20 2.49 -3.32
C ASP A 134 -8.22 2.78 -4.48
N GLY A 135 -6.92 2.91 -4.20
CA GLY A 135 -5.89 3.27 -5.16
C GLY A 135 -5.93 4.73 -5.61
N ARG A 136 -6.77 5.54 -5.00
CA ARG A 136 -6.94 6.96 -5.31
C ARG A 136 -7.60 7.71 -4.17
N LEU A 137 -7.29 9.00 -4.07
CA LEU A 137 -7.82 9.88 -3.03
C LEU A 137 -8.21 11.21 -3.65
N TYR A 138 -9.36 11.74 -3.26
CA TYR A 138 -9.89 13.01 -3.74
C TYR A 138 -10.32 13.88 -2.56
N PHE A 139 -9.87 15.14 -2.59
CA PHE A 139 -10.37 16.18 -1.69
C PHE A 139 -10.83 17.38 -2.50
N HIS A 140 -12.02 17.89 -2.19
CA HIS A 140 -12.50 19.16 -2.71
C HIS A 140 -11.92 20.29 -1.84
N LYS A 141 -11.23 21.21 -2.49
CA LYS A 141 -10.65 22.41 -1.87
C LYS A 141 -11.73 23.47 -1.84
N VAL A 142 -12.31 23.71 -0.66
CA VAL A 142 -13.31 24.75 -0.48
C VAL A 142 -12.59 26.07 -0.21
N ILE A 143 -12.85 27.07 -1.03
CA ILE A 143 -12.25 28.40 -0.97
C ILE A 143 -13.39 29.39 -0.89
N ASP A 144 -13.27 30.41 -0.03
CA ASP A 144 -14.22 31.49 0.05
C ASP A 144 -14.05 32.46 -1.14
N PRO A 145 -15.06 32.61 -2.00
CA PRO A 145 -14.96 33.49 -3.15
C PRO A 145 -14.82 34.98 -2.82
N GLU A 146 -15.31 35.40 -1.63
CA GLU A 146 -15.22 36.79 -1.19
C GLU A 146 -13.85 37.14 -0.59
N SER A 147 -13.16 36.11 -0.05
CA SER A 147 -11.88 36.28 0.63
C SER A 147 -10.88 35.21 0.22
N THR A 148 -10.46 35.19 -1.05
CA THR A 148 -9.54 34.18 -1.61
C THR A 148 -8.17 34.15 -0.93
N ARG A 149 -7.73 35.27 -0.35
CA ARG A 149 -6.45 35.39 0.38
C ARG A 149 -6.43 34.67 1.73
N THR A 150 -7.56 34.24 2.25
CA THR A 150 -7.59 33.39 3.45
C THR A 150 -7.06 31.99 3.19
N GLY A 151 -6.97 31.61 1.90
CA GLY A 151 -6.55 30.29 1.48
C GLY A 151 -7.70 29.28 1.46
N ILE A 152 -7.36 28.01 1.62
CA ILE A 152 -8.34 26.93 1.70
C ILE A 152 -9.00 26.97 3.08
N THR A 153 -10.32 27.02 3.11
CA THR A 153 -11.10 27.04 4.35
C THR A 153 -11.45 25.65 4.85
N GLU A 154 -11.71 24.71 3.95
CA GLU A 154 -12.10 23.34 4.27
C GLU A 154 -11.64 22.35 3.19
N LEU A 155 -11.30 21.13 3.59
CA LEU A 155 -11.00 20.02 2.69
C LEU A 155 -12.06 18.93 2.87
N ARG A 156 -12.87 18.70 1.83
CA ARG A 156 -13.95 17.70 1.85
C ARG A 156 -13.52 16.46 1.08
N TYR A 157 -13.52 15.31 1.75
CA TYR A 157 -13.29 14.03 1.10
C TYR A 157 -14.42 13.70 0.12
N ILE A 158 -14.05 13.21 -1.07
CA ILE A 158 -15.00 12.72 -2.08
C ILE A 158 -14.77 11.22 -2.29
N ASP A 159 -15.87 10.44 -2.24
CA ASP A 159 -15.79 9.00 -2.55
C ASP A 159 -15.36 8.81 -4.02
N PRO A 160 -14.30 8.03 -4.28
CA PRO A 160 -13.81 7.76 -5.63
C PRO A 160 -14.84 7.19 -6.61
N ARG A 161 -15.91 6.59 -6.11
CA ARG A 161 -17.02 6.10 -6.94
C ARG A 161 -17.89 7.20 -7.53
N LYS A 162 -17.83 8.42 -6.95
CA LYS A 162 -18.67 9.55 -7.33
C LYS A 162 -17.96 10.55 -8.24
N ILE A 163 -16.64 10.44 -8.39
CA ILE A 163 -15.83 11.38 -9.14
C ILE A 163 -14.89 10.66 -10.11
N LYS A 164 -14.65 11.28 -11.26
CA LYS A 164 -13.72 10.77 -12.28
C LYS A 164 -13.01 11.90 -12.99
N LYS A 165 -11.70 11.74 -13.25
CA LYS A 165 -10.92 12.69 -14.07
C LYS A 165 -11.08 12.36 -15.55
N ILE A 166 -11.43 13.35 -16.34
CA ILE A 166 -11.71 13.22 -17.78
C ILE A 166 -10.83 14.19 -18.53
N ARG A 167 -10.24 13.70 -19.62
CA ARG A 167 -9.53 14.49 -20.61
C ARG A 167 -10.28 14.42 -21.93
N GLU A 168 -10.83 15.52 -22.35
CA GLU A 168 -11.52 15.68 -23.65
C GLU A 168 -10.53 16.22 -24.67
N ILE A 169 -10.28 15.45 -25.74
CA ILE A 169 -9.36 15.84 -26.81
C ILE A 169 -10.16 16.15 -28.04
N ARG A 170 -10.00 17.39 -28.54
CA ARG A 170 -10.49 17.78 -29.86
C ARG A 170 -9.39 17.59 -30.87
N LYS A 171 -9.70 16.84 -31.93
CA LYS A 171 -8.82 16.63 -33.07
C LYS A 171 -9.30 17.48 -34.25
N ARG A 172 -8.39 18.22 -34.86
CA ARG A 172 -8.66 18.98 -36.07
C ARG A 172 -7.83 18.41 -37.23
N ARG A 173 -8.43 18.34 -38.42
CA ARG A 173 -7.67 18.09 -39.64
C ARG A 173 -6.89 19.36 -39.97
N PRO A 174 -5.58 19.26 -40.28
CA PRO A 174 -4.83 20.42 -40.76
C PRO A 174 -5.41 20.90 -42.08
N ASP A 175 -5.47 22.21 -42.24
CA ASP A 175 -5.90 22.84 -43.49
C ASP A 175 -4.73 22.71 -44.50
N GLY A 176 -4.88 21.87 -45.54
CA GLY A 176 -3.88 21.65 -46.60
C GLY A 176 -3.83 20.21 -47.12
N PRO A 177 -3.07 19.91 -48.18
CA PRO A 177 -2.89 18.58 -48.74
C PRO A 177 -2.00 17.73 -47.78
N VAL A 178 -2.62 17.16 -46.79
CA VAL A 178 -1.94 16.31 -45.78
C VAL A 178 -2.32 14.86 -46.04
N PRO A 179 -1.40 13.88 -45.84
CA PRO A 179 -1.71 12.46 -45.98
C PRO A 179 -2.94 12.04 -45.18
N TYR A 180 -3.78 11.23 -45.78
CA TYR A 180 -5.01 10.72 -45.13
C TYR A 180 -4.69 10.14 -43.78
N GLY A 181 -5.33 10.65 -42.71
CA GLY A 181 -5.22 10.11 -41.34
C GLY A 181 -4.45 10.96 -40.34
N LEU A 182 -3.80 12.04 -40.75
CA LEU A 182 -3.10 12.92 -39.80
C LEU A 182 -4.12 13.88 -39.13
N ASN A 183 -4.39 13.65 -37.85
CA ASN A 183 -5.19 14.55 -37.03
C ASN A 183 -4.26 15.25 -36.05
N ILE A 184 -4.29 16.57 -36.00
CA ILE A 184 -3.59 17.39 -35.03
C ILE A 184 -4.51 17.62 -33.84
N ILE A 185 -3.95 17.58 -32.62
CA ILE A 185 -4.68 17.92 -31.41
C ILE A 185 -4.87 19.44 -31.39
N ASP A 186 -6.13 19.88 -31.41
CA ASP A 186 -6.50 21.28 -31.39
C ASP A 186 -6.68 21.83 -29.98
N ASP A 187 -7.36 21.08 -29.13
CA ASP A 187 -7.64 21.47 -27.73
C ASP A 187 -7.67 20.27 -26.79
N VAL A 188 -7.14 20.43 -25.61
CA VAL A 188 -7.14 19.42 -24.55
C VAL A 188 -7.76 20.05 -23.32
N LYS A 189 -8.95 19.59 -22.94
CA LYS A 189 -9.65 20.03 -21.74
C LYS A 189 -9.64 18.93 -20.69
N GLU A 190 -9.12 19.24 -19.52
CA GLU A 190 -9.18 18.36 -18.36
C GLU A 190 -10.18 18.91 -17.34
N TYR A 191 -11.00 18.02 -16.81
CA TYR A 191 -11.96 18.35 -15.76
C TYR A 191 -12.31 17.11 -14.96
N PHE A 192 -12.83 17.31 -13.75
CA PHE A 192 -13.44 16.25 -12.97
C PHE A 192 -14.94 16.24 -13.21
N LEU A 193 -15.49 15.05 -13.40
CA LEU A 193 -16.94 14.83 -13.46
C LEU A 193 -17.40 14.25 -12.13
N PHE A 194 -18.28 14.95 -11.45
CA PHE A 194 -18.89 14.51 -10.19
C PHE A 194 -20.35 14.16 -10.40
N ASN A 195 -20.77 13.01 -9.87
CA ASN A 195 -22.17 12.59 -9.82
C ASN A 195 -22.47 11.97 -8.47
N GLU A 196 -23.46 12.48 -7.78
CA GLU A 196 -23.85 12.02 -6.43
C GLU A 196 -24.31 10.55 -6.43
N LYS A 197 -24.97 10.09 -7.48
CA LYS A 197 -25.43 8.70 -7.66
C LYS A 197 -24.33 7.74 -8.12
N GLY A 198 -23.14 8.27 -8.38
CA GLY A 198 -22.01 7.54 -8.94
C GLY A 198 -21.85 7.74 -10.45
N VAL A 199 -20.61 7.64 -10.94
CA VAL A 199 -20.27 7.84 -12.36
C VAL A 199 -20.38 6.48 -13.06
N THR A 200 -21.53 6.15 -13.62
CA THR A 200 -21.72 4.98 -14.50
C THR A 200 -21.45 5.35 -15.96
N ASN A 201 -21.13 4.36 -16.79
CA ASN A 201 -20.81 4.55 -18.22
C ASN A 201 -21.94 5.19 -19.04
N THR A 202 -23.15 5.17 -18.53
CA THR A 202 -24.37 5.65 -19.19
C THR A 202 -24.81 7.04 -18.76
N THR A 203 -24.20 7.60 -17.71
CA THR A 203 -24.68 8.87 -17.15
C THR A 203 -23.95 10.04 -17.79
N SER A 204 -24.57 10.65 -18.79
CA SER A 204 -24.12 11.93 -19.38
C SER A 204 -24.36 13.15 -18.47
N GLY A 205 -24.99 12.95 -17.31
CA GLY A 205 -25.30 13.99 -16.34
C GLY A 205 -24.37 13.97 -15.15
N GLY A 206 -23.54 14.98 -15.01
CA GLY A 206 -22.69 15.22 -13.85
C GLY A 206 -22.19 16.67 -13.82
N ILE A 207 -21.75 17.12 -12.66
CA ILE A 207 -21.17 18.45 -12.48
C ILE A 207 -19.71 18.41 -12.93
N LYS A 208 -19.36 19.27 -13.90
CA LYS A 208 -17.97 19.46 -14.33
C LYS A 208 -17.27 20.39 -13.34
N ILE A 209 -16.18 19.92 -12.76
CA ILE A 209 -15.39 20.64 -11.76
C ILE A 209 -14.00 20.89 -12.37
N ALA A 210 -13.47 22.09 -12.14
CA ALA A 210 -12.11 22.44 -12.57
C ALA A 210 -11.06 21.59 -11.86
N VAL A 211 -9.96 21.31 -12.55
CA VAL A 211 -8.87 20.47 -12.01
C VAL A 211 -8.28 21.07 -10.73
N ASP A 212 -8.16 22.39 -10.67
CA ASP A 212 -7.56 23.09 -9.52
C ASP A 212 -8.42 23.04 -8.26
N ALA A 213 -9.73 22.78 -8.40
CA ALA A 213 -10.65 22.68 -7.26
C ALA A 213 -10.57 21.35 -6.51
N ILE A 214 -9.94 20.33 -7.10
CA ILE A 214 -9.84 18.99 -6.54
C ILE A 214 -8.37 18.62 -6.32
N ALA A 215 -8.03 18.23 -5.11
CA ALA A 215 -6.76 17.56 -4.85
C ALA A 215 -6.91 16.08 -5.15
N PHE A 216 -6.02 15.55 -6.00
CA PHE A 216 -6.07 14.18 -6.49
C PHE A 216 -4.72 13.47 -6.31
N CYS A 217 -4.76 12.31 -5.68
CA CYS A 217 -3.60 11.45 -5.52
C CYS A 217 -3.90 10.02 -6.01
N PRO A 218 -3.40 9.63 -7.20
CA PRO A 218 -3.51 8.26 -7.68
C PRO A 218 -2.44 7.36 -7.04
N SER A 219 -2.66 6.04 -7.05
CA SER A 219 -1.68 5.04 -6.59
C SER A 219 -0.40 4.98 -7.44
N GLY A 220 -0.48 5.46 -8.69
CA GLY A 220 0.58 5.28 -9.69
C GLY A 220 0.55 3.92 -10.39
N LEU A 221 -0.36 3.03 -10.01
CA LEU A 221 -0.61 1.79 -10.73
C LEU A 221 -1.71 2.02 -11.75
N ILE A 222 -1.42 1.75 -13.01
CA ILE A 222 -2.32 2.03 -14.13
C ILE A 222 -2.54 0.74 -14.90
N ASP A 223 -3.74 0.61 -15.46
CA ASP A 223 -4.08 -0.46 -16.37
C ASP A 223 -3.22 -0.43 -17.65
N GLN A 224 -3.15 -1.56 -18.37
CA GLN A 224 -2.45 -1.69 -19.65
C GLN A 224 -2.89 -0.65 -20.68
N ASN A 225 -4.19 -0.30 -20.69
CA ASN A 225 -4.75 0.73 -21.57
C ASN A 225 -4.54 2.17 -21.07
N LYS A 226 -3.92 2.33 -19.89
CA LYS A 226 -3.69 3.62 -19.21
C LYS A 226 -4.95 4.45 -18.94
N ASN A 227 -6.11 3.82 -18.90
CA ASN A 227 -7.40 4.48 -18.74
C ASN A 227 -7.96 4.44 -17.33
N MET A 228 -7.40 3.61 -16.46
CA MET A 228 -7.87 3.43 -15.08
C MET A 228 -6.73 3.31 -14.10
N VAL A 229 -6.91 3.89 -12.93
CA VAL A 229 -6.03 3.69 -11.78
C VAL A 229 -6.37 2.38 -11.11
N LEU A 230 -5.38 1.58 -10.78
CA LEU A 230 -5.52 0.33 -10.04
C LEU A 230 -5.14 0.53 -8.57
N SER A 231 -5.80 -0.21 -7.69
CA SER A 231 -5.42 -0.29 -6.28
C SER A 231 -4.18 -1.18 -6.08
N TYR A 232 -3.48 -0.98 -4.97
CA TYR A 232 -2.43 -1.90 -4.52
C TYR A 232 -2.98 -3.30 -4.24
N LEU A 233 -4.28 -3.43 -3.93
CA LEU A 233 -4.98 -4.69 -3.72
C LEU A 233 -5.32 -5.44 -5.02
N HIS A 234 -5.11 -4.84 -6.19
CA HIS A 234 -5.49 -5.46 -7.46
C HIS A 234 -4.86 -6.85 -7.64
N LYS A 235 -3.58 -6.98 -7.28
CA LYS A 235 -2.84 -8.25 -7.36
C LYS A 235 -3.33 -9.30 -6.36
N ALA A 236 -3.97 -8.89 -5.27
CA ALA A 236 -4.47 -9.75 -4.23
C ALA A 236 -5.85 -10.36 -4.54
N ILE A 237 -6.58 -9.84 -5.53
CA ILE A 237 -7.93 -10.32 -5.89
C ILE A 237 -7.95 -11.84 -6.10
N LYS A 238 -7.06 -12.35 -6.95
CA LYS A 238 -7.02 -13.77 -7.27
C LYS A 238 -6.56 -14.64 -6.10
N PRO A 239 -5.45 -14.33 -5.41
CA PRO A 239 -5.03 -15.07 -4.22
C PRO A 239 -6.09 -15.15 -3.12
N VAL A 240 -6.79 -14.04 -2.80
CA VAL A 240 -7.86 -14.02 -1.78
C VAL A 240 -9.00 -14.96 -2.16
N ASN A 241 -9.49 -14.86 -3.39
CA ASN A 241 -10.58 -15.73 -3.83
C ASN A 241 -10.18 -17.22 -3.81
N GLN A 242 -8.93 -17.52 -4.16
CA GLN A 242 -8.39 -18.88 -4.11
C GLN A 242 -8.27 -19.38 -2.67
N LEU A 243 -7.74 -18.55 -1.75
CA LEU A 243 -7.61 -18.87 -0.34
C LEU A 243 -8.99 -19.17 0.26
N ARG A 244 -9.94 -18.25 0.11
CA ARG A 244 -11.32 -18.42 0.59
C ARG A 244 -11.98 -19.71 0.06
N MET A 245 -11.82 -19.99 -1.23
CA MET A 245 -12.37 -21.20 -1.84
C MET A 245 -11.79 -22.47 -1.20
N ILE A 246 -10.49 -22.51 -0.91
CA ILE A 246 -9.83 -23.66 -0.30
C ILE A 246 -10.21 -23.80 1.18
N GLU A 247 -10.30 -22.71 1.90
CA GLU A 247 -10.77 -22.69 3.29
C GLU A 247 -12.18 -23.25 3.40
N ASP A 248 -13.11 -22.72 2.59
CA ASP A 248 -14.49 -23.23 2.54
C ASP A 248 -14.53 -24.72 2.14
N ALA A 249 -13.77 -25.11 1.10
CA ALA A 249 -13.68 -26.49 0.67
C ALA A 249 -13.11 -27.42 1.74
N SER A 250 -12.09 -26.95 2.50
CA SER A 250 -11.50 -27.71 3.60
C SER A 250 -12.50 -27.93 4.73
N VAL A 251 -13.28 -26.90 5.09
CA VAL A 251 -14.33 -27.00 6.10
C VAL A 251 -15.41 -28.01 5.64
N ILE A 252 -15.89 -27.86 4.41
CA ILE A 252 -16.90 -28.76 3.86
C ILE A 252 -16.38 -30.21 3.82
N TYR A 253 -15.12 -30.40 3.38
CA TYR A 253 -14.48 -31.72 3.32
C TYR A 253 -14.39 -32.35 4.73
N ARG A 254 -13.95 -31.59 5.73
CA ARG A 254 -13.85 -32.05 7.10
C ARG A 254 -15.20 -32.42 7.68
N ILE A 255 -16.22 -31.59 7.48
CA ILE A 255 -17.59 -31.87 7.96
C ILE A 255 -18.15 -33.10 7.24
N ALA A 256 -17.94 -33.23 5.91
CA ALA A 256 -18.51 -34.30 5.12
C ALA A 256 -17.76 -35.64 5.23
N ARG A 257 -16.44 -35.62 5.45
CA ARG A 257 -15.57 -36.78 5.38
C ARG A 257 -14.86 -37.18 6.67
N ALA A 258 -14.68 -36.27 7.62
CA ALA A 258 -14.04 -36.59 8.89
C ALA A 258 -14.79 -37.64 9.71
N PRO A 259 -16.14 -37.59 9.77
CA PRO A 259 -16.85 -38.60 10.49
C PRO A 259 -16.85 -39.94 9.74
N GLU A 260 -16.67 -41.03 10.47
CA GLU A 260 -16.88 -42.37 9.94
C GLU A 260 -18.34 -42.52 9.47
N ARG A 261 -18.51 -42.97 8.23
CA ARG A 261 -19.86 -43.25 7.69
C ARG A 261 -20.23 -44.66 8.00
N ARG A 262 -21.47 -44.86 8.42
CA ARG A 262 -22.01 -46.19 8.70
C ARG A 262 -22.83 -46.67 7.51
N ILE A 263 -22.60 -47.89 7.12
CA ILE A 263 -23.39 -48.60 6.12
C ILE A 263 -24.29 -49.57 6.89
N PHE A 264 -25.59 -49.29 6.92
CA PHE A 264 -26.58 -50.18 7.48
C PHE A 264 -27.12 -51.10 6.36
N LYS A 265 -26.72 -52.37 6.39
CA LYS A 265 -27.29 -53.40 5.52
C LYS A 265 -28.47 -54.00 6.27
N ILE A 266 -29.68 -53.58 5.88
CA ILE A 266 -30.91 -54.05 6.53
C ILE A 266 -31.41 -55.26 5.78
N ASP A 267 -31.56 -56.38 6.51
CA ASP A 267 -32.19 -57.59 5.96
C ASP A 267 -33.70 -57.34 5.78
N VAL A 268 -34.14 -57.34 4.53
CA VAL A 268 -35.50 -57.19 4.12
C VAL A 268 -36.21 -58.53 3.85
N GLY A 269 -35.48 -59.64 4.07
CA GLY A 269 -35.99 -60.99 3.89
C GLY A 269 -36.72 -61.21 2.56
N ASN A 270 -37.83 -61.95 2.58
CA ASN A 270 -38.62 -62.25 1.39
C ASN A 270 -39.68 -61.20 1.05
N LEU A 271 -39.52 -59.94 1.54
CA LEU A 271 -40.48 -58.89 1.21
C LEU A 271 -40.50 -58.57 -0.30
N PRO A 272 -41.65 -58.38 -0.95
CA PRO A 272 -41.74 -57.84 -2.30
C PRO A 272 -40.96 -56.52 -2.42
N LYS A 273 -40.31 -56.31 -3.57
CA LYS A 273 -39.45 -55.15 -3.81
C LYS A 273 -40.03 -53.82 -3.36
N VAL A 274 -41.31 -53.56 -3.66
CA VAL A 274 -42.02 -52.33 -3.29
C VAL A 274 -42.14 -52.17 -1.77
N LYS A 275 -42.50 -53.25 -1.05
CA LYS A 275 -42.64 -53.24 0.41
C LYS A 275 -41.26 -53.12 1.11
N ALA A 276 -40.19 -53.72 0.53
CA ALA A 276 -38.85 -53.60 1.03
C ALA A 276 -38.33 -52.17 0.92
N GLU A 277 -38.57 -51.50 -0.22
CA GLU A 277 -38.21 -50.08 -0.40
C GLU A 277 -39.02 -49.16 0.52
N GLN A 278 -40.28 -49.49 0.78
CA GLN A 278 -41.14 -48.71 1.67
C GLN A 278 -40.66 -48.83 3.12
N TYR A 279 -40.36 -50.04 3.57
CA TYR A 279 -39.80 -50.32 4.88
C TYR A 279 -38.46 -49.60 5.07
N LEU A 280 -37.61 -49.62 4.06
CA LEU A 280 -36.30 -48.93 4.10
C LEU A 280 -36.47 -47.41 4.21
N ARG A 281 -37.42 -46.83 3.48
CA ARG A 281 -37.75 -45.39 3.58
C ARG A 281 -38.30 -45.01 4.94
N ASP A 282 -39.11 -45.82 5.54
CA ASP A 282 -39.66 -45.58 6.88
C ASP A 282 -38.58 -45.63 7.97
N VAL A 283 -37.64 -46.56 7.84
CA VAL A 283 -36.47 -46.65 8.71
C VAL A 283 -35.54 -45.45 8.51
N MET A 284 -35.27 -45.11 7.25
CA MET A 284 -34.47 -43.90 6.93
C MET A 284 -35.10 -42.62 7.49
N ALA A 285 -36.41 -42.47 7.36
CA ALA A 285 -37.10 -41.28 7.83
C ALA A 285 -37.06 -41.13 9.36
N ARG A 286 -37.00 -42.25 10.09
CA ARG A 286 -36.89 -42.23 11.57
C ARG A 286 -35.49 -41.91 12.08
N TYR A 287 -34.44 -42.22 11.33
CA TYR A 287 -33.04 -42.15 11.79
C TYR A 287 -32.12 -41.22 10.99
N ARG A 288 -32.67 -40.49 9.97
CA ARG A 288 -31.89 -39.58 9.15
C ARG A 288 -31.79 -38.22 9.79
N ASN A 289 -30.55 -37.78 10.07
CA ASN A 289 -30.23 -36.43 10.48
C ASN A 289 -29.53 -35.68 9.35
N LYS A 290 -29.79 -34.38 9.25
CA LYS A 290 -29.21 -33.52 8.21
C LYS A 290 -28.54 -32.31 8.87
N LEU A 291 -27.25 -32.20 8.67
CA LEU A 291 -26.46 -31.03 8.99
C LEU A 291 -26.46 -30.07 7.79
N VAL A 292 -26.70 -28.81 8.05
CA VAL A 292 -26.61 -27.74 7.05
C VAL A 292 -25.51 -26.77 7.50
N TYR A 293 -24.51 -26.63 6.65
CA TYR A 293 -23.43 -25.61 6.81
C TYR A 293 -23.83 -24.35 6.05
N ASP A 294 -23.86 -23.20 6.73
CA ASP A 294 -24.06 -21.90 6.11
C ASP A 294 -22.71 -21.26 5.80
N ALA A 295 -22.35 -21.18 4.51
CA ALA A 295 -21.09 -20.63 4.05
C ALA A 295 -20.95 -19.11 4.28
N ASN A 296 -22.04 -18.40 4.57
CA ASN A 296 -22.00 -16.95 4.79
C ASN A 296 -21.71 -16.59 6.27
N THR A 297 -22.21 -17.38 7.19
CA THR A 297 -22.04 -17.14 8.63
C THR A 297 -20.99 -18.04 9.26
N GLY A 298 -20.59 -19.14 8.60
CA GLY A 298 -19.72 -20.16 9.14
C GLY A 298 -20.37 -21.04 10.21
N GLU A 299 -21.68 -20.89 10.43
CA GLU A 299 -22.40 -21.67 11.44
C GLU A 299 -22.85 -23.01 10.89
N VAL A 300 -22.73 -24.03 11.74
CA VAL A 300 -23.31 -25.36 11.49
C VAL A 300 -24.65 -25.42 12.21
N ARG A 301 -25.75 -25.46 11.46
CA ARG A 301 -27.10 -25.61 12.02
C ARG A 301 -27.55 -27.05 11.96
N ASP A 302 -27.94 -27.57 13.09
CA ASP A 302 -28.63 -28.87 13.19
C ASP A 302 -30.16 -28.63 13.21
N ASP A 303 -30.81 -29.10 12.17
CA ASP A 303 -32.27 -28.90 12.01
C ASP A 303 -33.12 -29.86 12.90
N ARG A 304 -32.45 -30.75 13.67
CA ARG A 304 -33.17 -31.69 14.56
C ARG A 304 -32.35 -32.03 15.83
N ASN A 305 -33.05 -32.19 16.92
CA ASN A 305 -32.56 -32.44 18.28
C ASN A 305 -31.78 -33.76 18.51
N TYR A 306 -31.19 -34.38 17.52
CA TYR A 306 -30.47 -35.64 17.65
C TYR A 306 -29.04 -35.52 17.14
N MET A 307 -28.09 -35.84 18.01
CA MET A 307 -26.64 -35.81 17.75
C MET A 307 -26.21 -36.95 16.82
N SER A 308 -26.44 -36.86 15.53
CA SER A 308 -25.77 -37.71 14.59
C SER A 308 -25.29 -36.89 13.40
N MET A 309 -24.00 -36.72 13.31
CA MET A 309 -23.29 -35.92 12.32
C MET A 309 -23.09 -36.62 10.97
N LEU A 310 -23.91 -37.61 10.57
CA LEU A 310 -23.46 -38.53 9.55
C LEU A 310 -24.53 -38.84 8.50
N GLU A 311 -24.11 -38.79 7.23
CA GLU A 311 -24.85 -39.45 6.15
C GLU A 311 -24.60 -40.95 6.24
N ASP A 312 -25.53 -41.65 6.88
CA ASP A 312 -25.50 -43.10 6.93
C ASP A 312 -26.10 -43.69 5.64
N PHE A 313 -25.45 -44.75 5.12
CA PHE A 313 -25.94 -45.46 3.95
C PHE A 313 -26.83 -46.63 4.37
N TRP A 314 -28.04 -46.68 3.86
CA TRP A 314 -29.03 -47.75 4.16
C TRP A 314 -29.22 -48.60 2.91
N LEU A 315 -28.71 -49.81 2.95
CA LEU A 315 -28.77 -50.73 1.80
C LEU A 315 -29.64 -51.93 2.14
N PRO A 316 -30.60 -52.30 1.29
CA PRO A 316 -31.34 -53.52 1.47
C PRO A 316 -30.47 -54.76 1.16
N SER A 317 -30.41 -55.70 2.10
CA SER A 317 -29.75 -57.00 1.91
C SER A 317 -30.79 -58.06 1.77
N ARG A 318 -30.53 -59.05 0.86
CA ARG A 318 -31.43 -60.19 0.62
C ARG A 318 -30.75 -61.53 0.81
N GLU A 319 -29.52 -61.52 1.27
CA GLU A 319 -28.80 -62.78 1.50
C GLU A 319 -29.25 -63.42 2.80
N GLY A 320 -29.93 -64.56 2.67
CA GLY A 320 -30.49 -65.30 3.77
C GLY A 320 -29.46 -65.71 4.81
N GLY A 321 -29.65 -65.19 6.01
CA GLY A 321 -29.04 -65.82 7.18
C GLY A 321 -28.15 -65.01 8.08
N ARG A 322 -27.92 -63.74 7.87
CA ARG A 322 -27.07 -62.90 8.77
C ARG A 322 -27.65 -61.56 9.12
N GLY A 323 -28.88 -61.45 9.49
CA GLY A 323 -29.39 -60.22 10.11
C GLY A 323 -28.87 -58.87 9.56
N THR A 324 -29.22 -57.80 10.19
CA THR A 324 -28.72 -56.43 9.88
C THR A 324 -27.25 -56.35 10.19
N ASP A 325 -26.42 -56.00 9.19
CA ASP A 325 -24.99 -55.80 9.32
C ASP A 325 -24.65 -54.31 9.28
N ILE A 326 -23.73 -53.88 10.12
CA ILE A 326 -23.30 -52.47 10.18
C ILE A 326 -21.80 -52.47 9.87
N THR A 327 -21.45 -51.91 8.71
CA THR A 327 -20.09 -51.72 8.29
C THR A 327 -19.72 -50.25 8.38
N THR A 328 -18.61 -49.90 8.97
CA THR A 328 -18.10 -48.52 8.99
C THR A 328 -17.18 -48.29 7.80
N LEU A 329 -17.41 -47.23 7.05
CA LEU A 329 -16.43 -46.69 6.12
C LEU A 329 -15.46 -45.81 6.88
N GLU A 330 -14.19 -46.14 6.79
CA GLU A 330 -13.14 -45.31 7.42
C GLU A 330 -13.27 -43.86 6.98
N GLY A 331 -13.07 -42.95 7.92
CA GLY A 331 -13.00 -41.50 7.65
C GLY A 331 -11.89 -41.15 6.68
N GLY A 332 -11.93 -39.95 6.12
CA GLY A 332 -10.86 -39.49 5.23
C GLY A 332 -9.53 -39.44 5.95
N GLN A 333 -8.52 -40.08 5.40
CA GLN A 333 -7.13 -39.92 5.81
C GLN A 333 -6.65 -38.53 5.36
N ASN A 334 -5.65 -37.93 6.02
CA ASN A 334 -5.09 -36.61 5.70
C ASN A 334 -5.94 -35.35 6.09
N LEU A 335 -6.77 -35.46 7.11
CA LEU A 335 -7.55 -34.32 7.62
C LEU A 335 -6.66 -33.23 8.30
N GLY A 336 -5.41 -33.52 8.57
CA GLY A 336 -4.43 -32.61 9.19
C GLY A 336 -3.57 -31.81 8.21
N GLU A 337 -3.62 -32.10 6.92
CA GLU A 337 -2.81 -31.39 5.94
C GLU A 337 -3.36 -29.99 5.68
N MET A 338 -2.58 -28.97 6.09
CA MET A 338 -2.90 -27.55 5.89
C MET A 338 -1.96 -26.89 4.86
N GLY A 339 -1.08 -27.66 4.22
CA GLY A 339 -0.04 -27.12 3.35
C GLY A 339 -0.57 -26.29 2.18
N ASP A 340 -1.72 -26.65 1.63
CA ASP A 340 -2.34 -25.88 0.55
C ASP A 340 -2.84 -24.53 1.03
N ILE A 341 -3.46 -24.48 2.21
CA ILE A 341 -3.95 -23.23 2.82
C ILE A 341 -2.76 -22.32 3.12
N GLU A 342 -1.68 -22.86 3.71
CA GLU A 342 -0.46 -22.11 4.01
C GLU A 342 0.21 -21.59 2.73
N TYR A 343 0.25 -22.38 1.67
CA TYR A 343 0.75 -21.96 0.37
C TYR A 343 -0.03 -20.75 -0.18
N PHE A 344 -1.36 -20.79 -0.18
CA PHE A 344 -2.18 -19.70 -0.71
C PHE A 344 -2.15 -18.47 0.20
N ARG A 345 -2.06 -18.65 1.52
CA ARG A 345 -1.86 -17.56 2.49
C ARG A 345 -0.51 -16.88 2.26
N SER A 346 0.56 -17.62 2.14
CA SER A 346 1.88 -17.07 1.80
C SER A 346 1.91 -16.37 0.45
N LYS A 347 1.22 -16.91 -0.57
CA LYS A 347 1.05 -16.29 -1.88
C LYS A 347 0.29 -14.96 -1.80
N LEU A 348 -0.72 -14.89 -0.94
CA LEU A 348 -1.47 -13.66 -0.68
C LEU A 348 -0.55 -12.59 -0.08
N TYR A 349 0.19 -12.87 0.98
CA TYR A 349 1.11 -11.92 1.60
C TYR A 349 2.19 -11.42 0.63
N ARG A 350 2.74 -12.32 -0.19
CA ARG A 350 3.68 -11.94 -1.27
C ARG A 350 3.02 -11.01 -2.30
N SER A 351 1.74 -11.19 -2.62
CA SER A 351 1.01 -10.31 -3.55
C SER A 351 0.82 -8.90 -2.98
N LEU A 352 0.74 -8.76 -1.65
CA LEU A 352 0.65 -7.51 -0.92
C LEU A 352 2.03 -6.90 -0.60
N ASN A 353 3.13 -7.58 -0.96
CA ASN A 353 4.51 -7.20 -0.62
C ASN A 353 4.81 -7.20 0.88
N VAL A 354 4.05 -7.93 1.69
CA VAL A 354 4.31 -8.09 3.12
C VAL A 354 5.11 -9.39 3.35
N PRO A 355 6.18 -9.35 4.14
CA PRO A 355 6.92 -10.54 4.51
C PRO A 355 6.05 -11.50 5.34
N ALA A 356 6.05 -12.79 5.00
CA ALA A 356 5.31 -13.80 5.74
C ALA A 356 5.78 -13.88 7.21
N SER A 357 7.05 -13.58 7.47
CA SER A 357 7.64 -13.53 8.82
C SER A 357 6.99 -12.53 9.76
N ARG A 358 6.36 -11.47 9.24
CA ARG A 358 5.60 -10.49 10.05
C ARG A 358 4.21 -11.00 10.41
N MET A 359 3.63 -11.83 9.54
CA MET A 359 2.25 -12.31 9.67
C MET A 359 2.15 -13.63 10.45
N GLU A 360 3.21 -14.41 10.46
CA GLU A 360 3.27 -15.69 11.16
C GLU A 360 4.03 -15.51 12.46
N ALA A 361 3.39 -15.81 13.60
CA ALA A 361 4.07 -15.94 14.87
C ALA A 361 5.02 -17.15 14.75
N SER A 362 6.25 -16.92 14.30
CA SER A 362 7.25 -17.98 14.22
C SER A 362 7.57 -18.46 15.64
N SER A 363 7.17 -19.66 15.95
CA SER A 363 7.59 -20.37 17.14
C SER A 363 9.11 -20.58 17.09
N GLY A 364 9.86 -19.70 17.73
CA GLY A 364 11.29 -19.86 17.96
C GLY A 364 12.17 -18.83 17.27
N PHE A 365 12.89 -18.11 18.08
CA PHE A 365 13.96 -17.20 17.69
C PHE A 365 15.14 -18.04 17.16
N ASN A 366 15.17 -18.28 15.85
CA ASN A 366 16.27 -18.99 15.20
C ASN A 366 17.37 -18.00 14.80
N LEU A 367 18.45 -17.96 15.56
CA LEU A 367 19.62 -17.11 15.30
C LEU A 367 20.22 -17.26 13.88
N GLY A 368 19.95 -18.36 13.16
CA GLY A 368 20.45 -18.60 11.82
C GLY A 368 19.66 -17.92 10.67
N ARG A 369 18.44 -17.39 10.93
CA ARG A 369 17.59 -16.73 9.93
C ARG A 369 17.67 -15.21 9.93
N SER A 370 18.50 -14.61 10.76
CA SER A 370 18.59 -13.14 10.90
C SER A 370 18.90 -12.40 9.58
N THR A 371 19.74 -12.99 8.73
CA THR A 371 20.10 -12.38 7.43
C THR A 371 18.96 -12.42 6.40
N GLU A 372 18.14 -13.47 6.43
CA GLU A 372 17.01 -13.63 5.50
C GLU A 372 15.83 -12.74 5.91
N ILE A 373 15.54 -12.68 7.20
CA ILE A 373 14.57 -11.76 7.79
C ILE A 373 14.98 -10.32 7.48
N THR A 374 16.24 -9.96 7.64
CA THR A 374 16.76 -8.61 7.34
C THR A 374 16.59 -8.24 5.87
N ARG A 375 16.74 -9.20 4.95
CA ARG A 375 16.59 -8.96 3.51
C ARG A 375 15.14 -8.66 3.11
N ASP A 376 14.17 -9.39 3.67
CA ASP A 376 12.77 -9.21 3.35
C ASP A 376 12.21 -7.94 4.01
N GLU A 377 12.65 -7.62 5.22
CA GLU A 377 12.39 -6.34 5.88
C GLU A 377 12.93 -5.15 5.07
N LEU A 378 14.11 -5.27 4.48
CA LEU A 378 14.66 -4.22 3.62
C LEU A 378 13.81 -4.00 2.36
N LYS A 379 13.27 -5.06 1.76
CA LYS A 379 12.34 -4.96 0.62
C LYS A 379 11.04 -4.27 1.03
N PHE A 380 10.50 -4.65 2.17
CA PHE A 380 9.29 -4.07 2.73
C PHE A 380 9.47 -2.58 3.04
N THR A 381 10.53 -2.20 3.73
CA THR A 381 10.87 -0.79 3.98
C THR A 381 10.97 0.03 2.70
N LYS A 382 11.64 -0.49 1.65
CA LYS A 382 11.69 0.16 0.33
C LYS A 382 10.33 0.27 -0.34
N PHE A 383 9.45 -0.69 -0.13
CA PHE A 383 8.07 -0.63 -0.62
C PHE A 383 7.29 0.46 0.10
N VAL A 384 7.34 0.51 1.43
CA VAL A 384 6.70 1.56 2.25
C VAL A 384 7.22 2.96 1.87
N GLN A 385 8.54 3.12 1.69
CA GLN A 385 9.11 4.41 1.24
C GLN A 385 8.55 4.86 -0.12
N ARG A 386 8.33 3.93 -1.06
CA ARG A 386 7.69 4.26 -2.34
C ARG A 386 6.24 4.69 -2.16
N LEU A 387 5.49 4.02 -1.27
CA LEU A 387 4.12 4.41 -0.93
C LEU A 387 4.07 5.79 -0.32
N ARG A 388 4.93 6.08 0.68
CA ARG A 388 5.07 7.40 1.30
C ARG A 388 5.34 8.48 0.25
N LYS A 389 6.35 8.25 -0.63
CA LYS A 389 6.70 9.19 -1.69
C LYS A 389 5.54 9.45 -2.65
N LYS A 390 4.74 8.43 -3.00
CA LYS A 390 3.58 8.61 -3.88
C LYS A 390 2.43 9.34 -3.17
N PHE A 391 2.23 9.04 -1.91
CA PHE A 391 1.20 9.67 -1.10
C PHE A 391 1.44 11.18 -0.88
N THR A 392 2.71 11.63 -0.86
CA THR A 392 3.02 13.06 -0.69
C THR A 392 2.51 13.96 -1.81
N GLU A 393 2.11 13.40 -2.96
CA GLU A 393 1.52 14.19 -4.04
C GLU A 393 0.26 14.95 -3.61
N ILE A 394 -0.53 14.36 -2.67
CA ILE A 394 -1.73 15.03 -2.15
C ILE A 394 -1.37 16.29 -1.36
N PHE A 395 -0.34 16.21 -0.53
CA PHE A 395 0.12 17.36 0.25
C PHE A 395 0.70 18.45 -0.65
N SER A 396 1.48 18.04 -1.66
CA SER A 396 2.08 18.98 -2.62
C SER A 396 1.03 19.77 -3.39
N ASP A 397 -0.06 19.11 -3.82
CA ASP A 397 -1.13 19.78 -4.55
C ASP A 397 -1.95 20.74 -3.67
N ILE A 398 -2.27 20.33 -2.44
CA ILE A 398 -2.99 21.19 -1.48
C ILE A 398 -2.09 22.37 -1.05
N LEU A 399 -0.83 22.10 -0.72
CA LEU A 399 0.13 23.12 -0.29
C LEU A 399 0.37 24.16 -1.40
N ARG A 400 0.52 23.74 -2.66
CA ARG A 400 0.62 24.65 -3.80
C ARG A 400 -0.54 25.63 -3.82
N THR A 401 -1.77 25.11 -3.76
CA THR A 401 -2.98 25.93 -3.79
C THR A 401 -3.00 26.92 -2.61
N GLN A 402 -2.65 26.45 -1.43
CA GLN A 402 -2.62 27.27 -0.20
C GLN A 402 -1.60 28.42 -0.31
N LEU A 403 -0.37 28.11 -0.72
CA LEU A 403 0.70 29.10 -0.81
C LEU A 403 0.45 30.15 -1.89
N VAL A 404 -0.11 29.74 -3.02
CA VAL A 404 -0.44 30.66 -4.13
C VAL A 404 -1.60 31.58 -3.75
N LEU A 405 -2.67 31.06 -3.12
CA LEU A 405 -3.82 31.87 -2.69
C LEU A 405 -3.41 32.92 -1.64
N LYS A 406 -2.57 32.55 -0.70
CA LYS A 406 -2.05 33.47 0.32
C LYS A 406 -0.93 34.40 -0.18
N ALA A 407 -0.59 34.32 -1.45
CA ALA A 407 0.48 35.10 -2.09
C ALA A 407 1.85 34.97 -1.37
N VAL A 408 2.13 33.80 -0.82
CA VAL A 408 3.44 33.49 -0.22
C VAL A 408 4.47 33.20 -1.31
N ILE A 409 4.02 32.56 -2.38
CA ILE A 409 4.81 32.21 -3.57
C ILE A 409 4.01 32.41 -4.84
N THR A 410 4.69 32.48 -5.97
CA THR A 410 4.07 32.45 -7.32
C THR A 410 4.01 31.03 -7.87
N ASP A 411 3.20 30.82 -8.91
CA ASP A 411 3.18 29.51 -9.62
C ASP A 411 4.53 29.18 -10.27
N GLU A 412 5.32 30.18 -10.66
CA GLU A 412 6.66 29.99 -11.20
C GLU A 412 7.63 29.51 -10.11
N ASP A 413 7.55 30.09 -8.92
CA ASP A 413 8.35 29.66 -7.75
C ASP A 413 8.02 28.23 -7.36
N TRP A 414 6.73 27.83 -7.47
CA TRP A 414 6.32 26.47 -7.16
C TRP A 414 7.02 25.42 -8.02
N LEU A 415 7.29 25.71 -9.29
CA LEU A 415 8.01 24.77 -10.17
C LEU A 415 9.43 24.46 -9.64
N VAL A 416 10.07 25.44 -9.01
CA VAL A 416 11.39 25.27 -8.39
C VAL A 416 11.25 24.52 -7.05
N ILE A 417 10.26 24.87 -6.25
CA ILE A 417 10.02 24.27 -4.92
C ILE A 417 9.70 22.79 -5.05
N ARG A 418 8.81 22.42 -5.96
CA ARG A 418 8.29 21.06 -6.13
C ARG A 418 9.39 20.01 -6.29
N ASP A 419 10.45 20.35 -7.01
CA ASP A 419 11.52 19.41 -7.33
C ASP A 419 12.51 19.23 -6.16
N VAL A 420 12.52 20.17 -5.20
CA VAL A 420 13.44 20.20 -4.05
C VAL A 420 12.74 19.84 -2.73
N LEU A 421 11.40 19.93 -2.70
CA LEU A 421 10.62 19.70 -1.50
C LEU A 421 10.72 18.22 -1.06
N GLN A 422 11.10 18.02 0.19
CA GLN A 422 11.18 16.70 0.81
C GLN A 422 10.23 16.61 2.00
N TYR A 423 9.56 15.47 2.12
CA TYR A 423 8.65 15.16 3.20
C TYR A 423 9.27 14.07 4.08
N ASP A 424 9.54 14.43 5.32
CA ASP A 424 10.08 13.51 6.30
C ASP A 424 8.95 12.91 7.13
N PHE A 425 8.73 11.61 6.95
CA PHE A 425 7.79 10.86 7.75
C PHE A 425 8.44 10.41 9.05
N LEU A 426 7.68 10.51 10.14
CA LEU A 426 8.11 9.96 11.40
C LEU A 426 8.37 8.45 11.22
N GLN A 427 9.49 7.99 11.70
CA GLN A 427 9.83 6.57 11.74
C GLN A 427 9.71 6.08 13.17
N ASP A 428 9.24 4.86 13.33
CA ASP A 428 9.24 4.22 14.65
C ASP A 428 10.68 3.92 15.03
N GLY A 429 11.19 4.78 15.95
CA GLY A 429 12.63 4.92 16.18
C GLY A 429 13.29 3.69 16.77
N HIS A 430 12.57 2.87 17.54
CA HIS A 430 13.20 1.80 18.35
C HIS A 430 13.92 0.75 17.52
N PHE A 431 13.31 0.27 16.43
CA PHE A 431 13.95 -0.76 15.61
C PHE A 431 15.06 -0.19 14.71
N ALA A 432 14.86 1.02 14.21
CA ALA A 432 15.87 1.73 13.43
C ALA A 432 17.07 2.13 14.30
N GLU A 433 16.84 2.65 15.50
CA GLU A 433 17.88 2.99 16.47
C GLU A 433 18.67 1.76 16.95
N LEU A 434 17.99 0.64 17.22
CA LEU A 434 18.67 -0.63 17.54
C LEU A 434 19.57 -1.09 16.41
N LYS A 435 19.06 -1.07 15.20
CA LYS A 435 19.83 -1.47 14.00
C LYS A 435 20.98 -0.51 13.70
N ASP A 436 20.77 0.78 13.84
CA ASP A 436 21.82 1.78 13.65
C ASP A 436 22.88 1.67 14.74
N SER A 437 22.49 1.41 15.98
CA SER A 437 23.41 1.15 17.08
C SER A 437 24.19 -0.16 16.90
N GLU A 438 23.55 -1.25 16.44
CA GLU A 438 24.24 -2.49 16.12
C GLU A 438 25.24 -2.30 14.95
N MET A 439 24.82 -1.64 13.88
CA MET A 439 25.72 -1.33 12.76
C MET A 439 26.88 -0.42 13.18
N LEU A 440 26.62 0.54 14.04
CA LEU A 440 27.67 1.41 14.57
C LEU A 440 28.65 0.61 15.42
N LEU A 441 28.16 -0.27 16.27
CA LEU A 441 28.97 -1.14 17.14
C LEU A 441 29.84 -2.09 16.32
N GLU A 442 29.31 -2.68 15.26
CA GLU A 442 30.04 -3.50 14.30
C GLU A 442 31.16 -2.69 13.58
N ARG A 443 30.84 -1.46 13.16
CA ARG A 443 31.83 -0.56 12.52
C ARG A 443 32.93 -0.14 13.50
N LEU A 444 32.57 0.13 14.77
CA LEU A 444 33.52 0.45 15.81
C LEU A 444 34.44 -0.73 16.12
N ARG A 445 33.90 -1.96 16.21
CA ARG A 445 34.70 -3.17 16.36
C ARG A 445 35.69 -3.37 15.20
N LEU A 446 35.19 -3.14 13.96
CA LEU A 446 36.04 -3.22 12.78
C LEU A 446 37.15 -2.13 12.80
N ALA A 447 36.81 -0.89 13.19
CA ALA A 447 37.74 0.20 13.32
C ALA A 447 38.80 -0.08 14.40
N ASP A 448 38.40 -0.66 15.52
CA ASP A 448 39.32 -1.06 16.60
C ASP A 448 40.26 -2.18 16.15
N SER A 449 39.77 -3.20 15.45
CA SER A 449 40.63 -4.27 14.89
C SER A 449 41.63 -3.76 13.85
N MET A 450 41.39 -2.60 13.24
CA MET A 450 42.27 -1.99 12.28
C MET A 450 43.29 -1.02 12.91
N ARG A 451 43.21 -0.75 14.20
CA ARG A 451 44.00 0.24 14.92
C ARG A 451 45.49 0.03 14.72
N ASP A 452 45.99 -1.19 14.80
CA ASP A 452 47.41 -1.54 14.64
C ASP A 452 47.92 -1.43 13.19
N TYR A 453 47.02 -1.34 12.24
CA TYR A 453 47.30 -1.24 10.81
C TYR A 453 47.20 0.20 10.29
N VAL A 454 46.60 1.12 11.08
CA VAL A 454 46.53 2.56 10.74
C VAL A 454 47.89 3.18 10.84
N GLY A 455 48.33 3.91 9.82
CA GLY A 455 49.66 4.45 9.70
C GLY A 455 50.66 3.54 9.01
N LYS A 456 50.34 2.23 8.85
CA LYS A 456 51.16 1.26 8.10
C LYS A 456 50.57 0.93 6.73
N TYR A 457 49.25 0.58 6.71
CA TYR A 457 48.55 0.16 5.51
C TYR A 457 47.33 1.02 5.22
N PHE A 458 46.73 1.65 6.23
CA PHE A 458 45.52 2.46 6.09
C PHE A 458 45.72 3.84 6.72
N SER A 459 45.08 4.87 6.13
CA SER A 459 45.07 6.21 6.72
C SER A 459 43.88 6.34 7.69
N VAL A 460 43.98 7.25 8.65
CA VAL A 460 42.86 7.61 9.55
C VAL A 460 41.63 8.06 8.74
N GLU A 461 41.89 8.82 7.68
CA GLU A 461 40.83 9.30 6.78
C GLU A 461 40.12 8.16 6.05
N TYR A 462 40.85 7.11 5.64
CA TYR A 462 40.27 5.91 5.05
C TYR A 462 39.32 5.21 6.04
N VAL A 463 39.72 5.04 7.30
CA VAL A 463 38.90 4.43 8.35
C VAL A 463 37.63 5.24 8.58
N ARG A 464 37.75 6.57 8.68
CA ARG A 464 36.62 7.47 8.87
C ARG A 464 35.62 7.42 7.70
N ARG A 465 36.13 7.50 6.47
CA ARG A 465 35.25 7.50 5.27
C ARG A 465 34.69 6.13 4.91
N LYS A 466 35.51 5.07 4.92
CA LYS A 466 35.14 3.76 4.40
C LYS A 466 34.50 2.85 5.46
N ILE A 467 35.00 2.87 6.68
CA ILE A 467 34.55 2.01 7.76
C ILE A 467 33.45 2.69 8.57
N LEU A 468 33.73 3.87 9.10
CA LEU A 468 32.72 4.63 9.87
C LEU A 468 31.70 5.31 8.96
N ARG A 469 31.95 5.40 7.64
CA ARG A 469 31.09 6.03 6.62
C ARG A 469 30.71 7.47 6.92
N GLN A 470 31.63 8.22 7.52
CA GLN A 470 31.49 9.65 7.75
C GLN A 470 31.65 10.43 6.43
N SER A 471 30.79 11.41 6.20
CA SER A 471 30.89 12.35 5.09
C SER A 471 32.00 13.39 5.36
N GLU A 472 32.46 14.08 4.33
CA GLU A 472 33.49 15.14 4.49
C GLU A 472 33.04 16.25 5.46
N ARG A 473 31.75 16.66 5.37
CA ARG A 473 31.18 17.67 6.26
C ARG A 473 31.16 17.19 7.71
N GLU A 474 30.71 15.97 7.96
CA GLU A 474 30.71 15.37 9.30
C GLU A 474 32.10 15.28 9.87
N ILE A 475 33.11 14.93 9.06
CA ILE A 475 34.49 14.88 9.49
C ILE A 475 35.01 16.28 9.90
N GLU A 476 34.69 17.33 9.13
CA GLU A 476 35.04 18.70 9.47
C GLU A 476 34.32 19.20 10.73
N ASP A 477 33.03 18.95 10.85
CA ASP A 477 32.22 19.34 12.00
C ASP A 477 32.70 18.65 13.28
N ILE A 478 32.94 17.35 13.24
CA ILE A 478 33.47 16.58 14.37
C ILE A 478 34.86 17.09 14.76
N ASN A 479 35.76 17.36 13.80
CA ASN A 479 37.07 17.91 14.07
C ASN A 479 37.00 19.30 14.73
N ASN A 480 36.05 20.14 14.30
CA ASN A 480 35.85 21.45 14.89
C ASN A 480 35.27 21.35 16.31
N GLN A 481 34.39 20.40 16.57
CA GLN A 481 33.83 20.11 17.89
C GLN A 481 34.96 19.63 18.83
N ILE A 482 35.74 18.63 18.44
CA ILE A 482 36.85 18.11 19.21
C ILE A 482 37.86 19.25 19.54
N ARG A 483 38.19 20.11 18.58
CA ARG A 483 39.09 21.26 18.84
C ARG A 483 38.52 22.24 19.86
N LYS A 484 37.20 22.45 19.89
CA LYS A 484 36.53 23.28 20.89
C LYS A 484 36.56 22.62 22.27
N GLU A 485 36.28 21.33 22.33
CA GLU A 485 36.23 20.55 23.57
C GLU A 485 37.63 20.44 24.22
N VAL A 486 38.68 20.29 23.41
CA VAL A 486 40.09 20.37 23.89
C VAL A 486 40.39 21.76 24.42
N LYS A 487 39.98 22.84 23.73
CA LYS A 487 40.19 24.22 24.20
C LYS A 487 39.43 24.55 25.49
N THR A 488 38.25 23.95 25.68
CA THR A 488 37.44 24.15 26.89
C THR A 488 37.87 23.22 28.04
N GLY A 489 38.81 22.31 27.82
CA GLY A 489 39.30 21.38 28.84
C GLY A 489 38.35 20.20 29.16
N VAL A 490 37.34 19.99 28.34
CA VAL A 490 36.41 18.86 28.48
C VAL A 490 37.09 17.54 28.07
N ILE A 491 37.97 17.59 27.08
CA ILE A 491 38.78 16.45 26.60
C ILE A 491 40.25 16.81 26.72
N ALA A 492 41.08 15.90 27.25
CA ALA A 492 42.54 16.07 27.29
C ALA A 492 43.10 16.07 25.86
N ASP A 493 44.09 16.95 25.60
CA ASP A 493 44.75 17.03 24.31
C ASP A 493 45.37 15.67 23.94
N PRO A 494 44.98 15.04 22.82
CA PRO A 494 45.54 13.77 22.36
C PRO A 494 47.05 13.77 22.22
N MET A 495 47.66 14.94 21.94
CA MET A 495 49.11 15.10 21.89
C MET A 495 49.79 15.01 23.26
N GLN A 496 49.13 15.46 24.34
CA GLN A 496 49.63 15.36 25.68
C GLN A 496 49.56 13.93 26.24
N GLN A 497 48.50 13.19 25.88
CA GLN A 497 48.39 11.77 26.25
C GLN A 497 49.47 10.91 25.57
N TYR A 498 49.88 11.25 24.35
CA TYR A 498 50.97 10.53 23.66
C TYR A 498 52.36 10.82 24.28
N GLN A 499 52.56 11.98 24.84
CA GLN A 499 53.83 12.33 25.52
C GLN A 499 53.89 11.68 26.91
N SER A 500 52.82 11.69 27.68
CA SER A 500 52.78 11.04 29.00
C SER A 500 52.94 9.53 28.93
N SER A 501 52.42 8.87 27.88
CA SER A 501 52.63 7.44 27.67
C SER A 501 54.03 7.07 27.17
N LYS A 502 54.76 8.01 26.52
CA LYS A 502 56.15 7.83 26.14
C LYS A 502 57.08 7.97 27.35
N ASP A 503 56.82 8.95 28.20
CA ASP A 503 57.63 9.19 29.41
C ASP A 503 57.47 8.06 30.44
N THR A 504 56.37 7.29 30.37
CA THR A 504 56.17 6.11 31.25
C THR A 504 56.88 4.87 30.71
N ILE A 505 57.20 4.79 29.42
CA ILE A 505 57.89 3.64 28.78
C ILE A 505 59.39 3.85 28.74
N GLU A 506 59.89 5.08 28.83
CA GLU A 506 61.34 5.41 28.92
C GLU A 506 61.86 5.51 30.35
N GLY A 507 61.00 5.32 31.37
CA GLY A 507 61.31 5.37 32.81
C GLY A 507 61.32 4.01 33.50
N GLU A 508 61.12 2.87 32.82
CA GLU A 508 61.42 1.54 33.24
C GLU A 508 62.63 0.97 32.45
#